data_733ca7ed188096d7b9a04152efd8c192
#
_entry.id   733ca7ed188096d7b9a04152efd8c192
#
_cell.length_a   1.000
_cell.length_b   1.000
_cell.length_c   1.000
_cell.angle_alpha   90.00
_cell.angle_beta   90.00
_cell.angle_gamma   90.00
#
_symmetry.space_group_name_H-M   'P 1'
#
loop_
_entity.id
_entity.type
_entity.pdbx_description
1 polymer ?
#
loop_
_entity_poly.entity_id
_entity_poly.type
_entity_poly.pdbx_seq_one_letter_code
_entity_poly.pdbx_strand_id
1 'polypeptide(L)' 'MAKRLPLPKRFACAVTEQAYDRLRGLNARYGFGNNYCLTFLLENLDRIADKDALDAVFAEKTAEYGAPGKGKM' A
#
# COMPACT_ATOMS: atom_id res chain seq x y z
N MET A 1 -24.99 7.34 -9.94
CA MET A 1 -24.80 6.26 -9.23
C MET A 1 -23.43 5.74 -9.23
N ALA A 2 -22.95 5.43 -8.10
CA ALA A 2 -21.61 4.97 -7.97
C ALA A 2 -21.44 3.59 -8.55
N LYS A 3 -20.30 3.35 -9.16
CA LYS A 3 -20.04 2.07 -9.70
C LYS A 3 -19.42 1.20 -8.62
N ARG A 4 -19.60 -0.06 -8.74
CA ARG A 4 -19.01 -0.97 -7.82
C ARG A 4 -17.78 -1.53 -8.48
N LEU A 5 -16.65 -1.42 -7.83
CA LEU A 5 -15.40 -1.90 -8.36
C LEU A 5 -15.22 -3.38 -8.01
N PRO A 6 -15.05 -4.24 -8.99
CA PRO A 6 -14.83 -5.66 -8.69
C PRO A 6 -13.44 -5.85 -8.11
N LEU A 7 -13.34 -6.62 -7.05
CA LEU A 7 -12.07 -6.89 -6.40
C LEU A 7 -11.91 -8.39 -6.26
N PRO A 8 -11.56 -9.06 -7.35
CA PRO A 8 -11.52 -10.53 -7.35
C PRO A 8 -10.38 -11.15 -6.57
N LYS A 9 -9.30 -10.42 -6.39
CA LYS A 9 -8.17 -11.00 -5.67
C LYS A 9 -8.26 -10.69 -4.19
N ARG A 10 -8.09 -11.70 -3.37
CA ARG A 10 -8.17 -11.53 -1.95
C ARG A 10 -6.90 -12.05 -1.31
N PHE A 11 -6.43 -11.40 -0.29
CA PHE A 11 -5.26 -11.84 0.44
C PHE A 11 -5.27 -11.25 1.83
N ALA A 12 -4.59 -11.90 2.74
CA ALA A 12 -4.47 -11.41 4.09
C ALA A 12 -3.21 -10.56 4.17
N CYS A 13 -3.29 -9.49 4.92
CA CYS A 13 -2.18 -8.55 4.99
C CYS A 13 -2.01 -8.07 6.42
N ALA A 14 -0.79 -8.11 6.90
CA ALA A 14 -0.48 -7.60 8.23
C ALA A 14 0.38 -6.37 8.07
N VAL A 15 0.07 -5.34 8.82
CA VAL A 15 0.81 -4.08 8.74
C VAL A 15 1.06 -3.58 10.15
N THR A 16 1.94 -2.59 10.26
CA THR A 16 2.21 -1.99 11.56
C THR A 16 1.03 -1.14 11.99
N GLU A 17 1.00 -0.77 13.26
CA GLU A 17 -0.02 0.11 13.76
C GLU A 17 0.01 1.44 13.04
N GLN A 18 1.20 1.96 12.78
CA GLN A 18 1.33 3.23 12.09
C GLN A 18 0.73 3.14 10.69
N ALA A 19 1.03 2.07 9.97
CA ALA A 19 0.48 1.90 8.63
C ALA A 19 -1.03 1.75 8.67
N TYR A 20 -1.52 1.04 9.67
CA TYR A 20 -2.95 0.84 9.81
C TYR A 20 -3.65 2.17 10.09
N ASP A 21 -3.05 3.00 10.96
CA ASP A 21 -3.63 4.29 11.28
C ASP A 21 -3.67 5.19 10.04
N ARG A 22 -2.64 5.11 9.19
CA ARG A 22 -2.62 5.89 7.98
C ARG A 22 -3.72 5.43 7.04
N LEU A 23 -3.93 4.13 6.96
CA LEU A 23 -4.98 3.59 6.12
C LEU A 23 -6.35 4.03 6.63
N ARG A 24 -6.53 4.00 7.97
CA ARG A 24 -7.78 4.45 8.57
C ARG A 24 -8.02 5.93 8.28
N GLY A 25 -6.95 6.71 8.30
CA GLY A 25 -7.04 8.12 7.96
C GLY A 25 -7.53 8.34 6.54
N LEU A 26 -7.06 7.51 5.62
CA LEU A 26 -7.50 7.60 4.25
C LEU A 26 -8.97 7.20 4.11
N ASN A 27 -9.39 6.18 4.87
CA ASN A 27 -10.80 5.79 4.85
C ASN A 27 -11.68 6.96 5.26
N ALA A 28 -11.32 7.63 6.34
CA ALA A 28 -12.11 8.73 6.83
C ALA A 28 -12.08 9.92 5.89
N ARG A 29 -10.92 10.18 5.31
CA ARG A 29 -10.78 11.36 4.47
C ARG A 29 -11.51 11.22 3.15
N TYR A 30 -11.45 10.05 2.54
CA TYR A 30 -12.02 9.87 1.22
C TYR A 30 -13.28 9.02 1.18
N GLY A 31 -13.64 8.41 2.28
CA GLY A 31 -14.89 7.67 2.36
C GLY A 31 -14.88 6.29 1.75
N PHE A 32 -13.71 5.73 1.51
CA PHE A 32 -13.62 4.40 0.95
C PHE A 32 -13.09 3.42 2.00
N GLY A 33 -13.46 2.17 1.86
CA GLY A 33 -12.96 1.12 2.75
C GLY A 33 -11.53 0.75 2.43
N ASN A 34 -10.97 -0.13 3.23
CA ASN A 34 -9.58 -0.54 3.08
C ASN A 34 -9.27 -1.11 1.72
N ASN A 35 -10.13 -1.97 1.20
CA ASN A 35 -9.87 -2.62 -0.07
C ASN A 35 -9.80 -1.62 -1.21
N TYR A 36 -10.70 -0.68 -1.22
CA TYR A 36 -10.71 0.34 -2.26
C TYR A 36 -9.51 1.26 -2.13
N CYS A 37 -9.18 1.67 -0.90
CA CYS A 37 -8.04 2.55 -0.69
C CYS A 37 -6.76 1.89 -1.16
N LEU A 38 -6.55 0.64 -0.81
CA LEU A 38 -5.36 -0.06 -1.23
C LEU A 38 -5.33 -0.23 -2.75
N THR A 39 -6.47 -0.55 -3.34
CA THR A 39 -6.54 -0.72 -4.78
C THR A 39 -6.17 0.58 -5.49
N PHE A 40 -6.76 1.68 -5.06
CA PHE A 40 -6.49 2.95 -5.71
C PHE A 40 -5.05 3.39 -5.54
N LEU A 41 -4.47 3.16 -4.35
CA LEU A 41 -3.09 3.53 -4.11
C LEU A 41 -2.16 2.73 -4.99
N LEU A 42 -2.37 1.44 -5.07
CA LEU A 42 -1.47 0.57 -5.81
C LEU A 42 -1.62 0.74 -7.32
N GLU A 43 -2.84 0.89 -7.78
CA GLU A 43 -3.05 1.07 -9.22
C GLU A 43 -2.52 2.40 -9.72
N ASN A 44 -2.46 3.38 -8.84
CA ASN A 44 -2.02 4.71 -9.21
C ASN A 44 -0.69 5.09 -8.60
N LEU A 45 0.07 4.09 -8.20
CA LEU A 45 1.31 4.32 -7.50
C LEU A 45 2.26 5.21 -8.30
N ASP A 46 2.33 5.01 -9.60
CA ASP A 46 3.22 5.81 -10.44
C ASP A 46 2.84 7.28 -10.43
N ARG A 47 1.58 7.57 -10.28
CA ARG A 47 1.12 8.95 -10.26
C ARG A 47 1.26 9.57 -8.88
N ILE A 48 1.16 8.75 -7.85
CA ILE A 48 1.16 9.24 -6.48
C ILE A 48 2.57 9.36 -5.93
N ALA A 49 3.39 8.38 -6.23
CA ALA A 49 4.72 8.32 -5.66
C ALA A 49 5.78 8.65 -6.68
N ASP A 50 6.82 9.31 -6.22
CA ASP A 50 7.98 9.57 -7.05
C ASP A 50 8.81 8.29 -7.04
N LYS A 51 9.16 7.79 -8.22
CA LYS A 51 9.88 6.55 -8.33
C LYS A 51 11.20 6.58 -7.59
N ASP A 52 11.92 7.69 -7.67
CA ASP A 52 13.20 7.80 -6.99
C ASP A 52 13.01 7.77 -5.48
N ALA A 53 11.96 8.43 -5.00
CA ALA A 53 11.67 8.42 -3.57
C ALA A 53 11.25 7.02 -3.12
N LEU A 54 10.50 6.33 -3.95
CA LEU A 54 10.07 4.99 -3.64
C LEU A 54 11.27 4.07 -3.53
N ASP A 55 12.19 4.14 -4.50
CA ASP A 55 13.39 3.33 -4.49
C ASP A 55 14.23 3.66 -3.26
N ALA A 56 14.31 4.92 -2.89
CA ALA A 56 15.10 5.33 -1.73
C ALA A 56 14.52 4.75 -0.45
N VAL A 57 13.21 4.76 -0.31
CA VAL A 57 12.57 4.20 0.88
C VAL A 57 12.82 2.70 0.97
N PHE A 58 12.69 1.99 -0.14
CA PHE A 58 12.92 0.56 -0.10
C PHE A 58 14.38 0.22 0.12
N ALA A 59 15.31 1.03 -0.39
CA ALA A 59 16.72 0.82 -0.12
C ALA A 59 17.01 1.02 1.37
N GLU A 60 16.41 2.02 1.96
CA GLU A 60 16.58 2.31 3.36
C GLU A 60 16.05 1.14 4.20
N LYS A 61 14.89 0.64 3.84
CA LYS A 61 14.30 -0.47 4.58
C LYS A 61 15.08 -1.77 4.38
N THR A 62 15.63 -1.97 3.21
CA THR A 62 16.45 -3.13 2.96
C THR A 62 17.69 -3.08 3.86
N ALA A 63 18.28 -1.90 4.02
CA ALA A 63 19.44 -1.78 4.89
C ALA A 63 19.05 -2.03 6.34
N GLU A 64 17.85 -1.62 6.71
CA GLU A 64 17.39 -1.75 8.08
C GLU A 64 16.98 -3.17 8.43
N TYR A 65 16.27 -3.84 7.55
CA TYR A 65 15.70 -5.15 7.85
C TYR A 65 16.33 -6.29 7.06
N GLY A 66 17.29 -5.99 6.22
CA GLY A 66 17.92 -7.01 5.40
C GLY A 66 17.22 -7.22 4.09
N ALA A 67 17.96 -7.74 3.16
CA ALA A 67 17.43 -7.97 1.84
C ALA A 67 16.39 -9.05 1.93
N PRO A 68 15.22 -8.78 1.48
CA PRO A 68 14.20 -9.75 1.57
C PRO A 68 14.39 -10.72 0.53
N GLY A 69 14.11 -11.59 0.67
CA GLY A 69 13.97 -12.34 -0.24
C GLY A 69 14.45 -12.88 -1.28
N LYS A 70 15.41 -12.68 -1.50
CA LYS A 70 15.97 -13.18 -2.41
C LYS A 70 15.74 -14.48 -2.27
N GLY A 71 14.98 -14.90 -2.53
CA GLY A 71 14.76 -16.19 -2.41
C GLY A 71 14.05 -16.54 -1.27
N LYS A 72 13.87 -15.94 -0.57
CA LYS A 72 13.37 -16.39 0.46
C LYS A 72 12.22 -15.90 0.62
N MET A 73 11.54 -15.97 0.65
CA MET A 73 10.56 -15.52 0.79
C MET A 73 9.88 -15.92 0.87
#